data_cfbd5738528cf23c45f23708ffe03901
#
_entry.id   cfbd5738528cf23c45f23708ffe03901
#
_cell.length_a   1.000
_cell.length_b   1.000
_cell.length_c   1.000
_cell.angle_alpha   90.00
_cell.angle_beta   90.00
_cell.angle_gamma   90.00
#
_symmetry.space_group_name_H-M   'P 1'
#
loop_
_entity.id
_entity.type
_entity.pdbx_description
1 polymer ?
#
loop_
_entity_poly.entity_id
_entity_poly.type
_entity_poly.pdbx_seq_one_letter_code
_entity_poly.pdbx_strand_id
1 'polypeptide(L)'
;YNMHNLTRYCFVPIEGPTILFEYFNCEILSKDLNLINEIRPAITWDYFSNGDQASDQLNKWIGEIKDLSKKYFKSKKIAIDVINGPAVTALNDSGIEVVDAKLILEQARVIKSPEELICMKAALEVAEIGVAKMREQLQAGMTEDELWSILHKTNIEHGGEWIECRILSSGERTNPWMQESSNKVMQTGEIVAFDTDMVGPYGYCADISRAYVVGHKFNDEQKKLYSMAMEQIDHNSRIIKPGMSFKEFVKKSWELPEDYYGNRYSCMVHGIGLCDEWPQIKYPTDGGEQGGSFEKNMTITLESYIGKVGGKEGVKLEQQYLVGQNGLELMSHHPLEKI
;
A
#
# COMPACT_ATOMS: atom_id res chain seq x y z
N TYR A 1 -4.59 -6.56 11.97
CA TYR A 1 -5.32 -7.00 10.77
C TYR A 1 -5.67 -8.48 10.90
N ASN A 2 -6.97 -8.84 10.86
CA ASN A 2 -7.38 -10.22 10.97
C ASN A 2 -8.09 -10.65 9.68
N MET A 3 -7.42 -11.43 8.87
CA MET A 3 -7.95 -11.92 7.59
C MET A 3 -9.06 -12.97 7.73
N HIS A 4 -9.22 -13.56 8.92
CA HIS A 4 -10.17 -14.66 9.14
C HIS A 4 -11.55 -14.21 9.60
N ASN A 5 -11.68 -12.97 10.13
CA ASN A 5 -12.95 -12.49 10.68
C ASN A 5 -13.23 -11.05 10.23
N LEU A 6 -14.29 -10.85 9.50
CA LEU A 6 -14.88 -9.53 9.23
C LEU A 6 -15.62 -8.97 10.46
N THR A 7 -15.10 -9.24 11.65
CA THR A 7 -15.86 -9.09 12.89
C THR A 7 -15.67 -7.75 13.56
N ARG A 8 -14.61 -7.00 13.21
CA ARG A 8 -14.39 -5.68 13.76
C ARG A 8 -14.82 -4.65 12.71
N TYR A 9 -15.76 -3.81 13.06
CA TYR A 9 -16.24 -2.74 12.19
C TYR A 9 -16.62 -1.51 13.00
N CYS A 10 -16.66 -0.36 12.35
CA CYS A 10 -16.99 0.91 12.98
C CYS A 10 -18.20 1.53 12.30
N PHE A 11 -19.15 2.00 13.09
CA PHE A 11 -20.29 2.76 12.63
C PHE A 11 -20.04 4.25 12.91
N VAL A 12 -19.97 5.04 11.83
CA VAL A 12 -19.62 6.46 11.91
C VAL A 12 -20.77 7.28 11.30
N PRO A 13 -21.71 7.80 12.11
CA PRO A 13 -22.76 8.67 11.62
C PRO A 13 -22.24 10.10 11.40
N ILE A 14 -22.89 10.89 10.54
CA ILE A 14 -22.59 12.31 10.36
C ILE A 14 -22.81 13.09 11.67
N GLU A 15 -23.88 12.75 12.39
CA GLU A 15 -24.20 13.32 13.71
C GLU A 15 -24.51 12.17 14.67
N GLY A 16 -23.75 12.05 15.76
CA GLY A 16 -23.94 10.99 16.76
C GLY A 16 -22.63 10.33 17.17
N PRO A 17 -22.70 9.25 17.96
CA PRO A 17 -21.52 8.57 18.47
C PRO A 17 -20.87 7.71 17.39
N THR A 18 -19.54 7.71 17.38
CA THR A 18 -18.75 6.66 16.72
C THR A 18 -18.84 5.39 17.55
N ILE A 19 -19.35 4.31 16.96
CA ILE A 19 -19.54 3.03 17.63
C ILE A 19 -18.57 2.01 17.02
N LEU A 20 -17.69 1.46 17.85
CA LEU A 20 -16.84 0.35 17.47
C LEU A 20 -17.50 -0.98 17.85
N PHE A 21 -17.61 -1.87 16.89
CA PHE A 21 -18.01 -3.24 17.11
C PHE A 21 -16.75 -4.11 17.20
N GLU A 22 -16.49 -4.60 18.41
CA GLU A 22 -15.29 -5.32 18.77
C GLU A 22 -15.55 -6.82 18.86
N TYR A 23 -14.52 -7.63 18.79
CA TYR A 23 -14.64 -9.06 19.08
C TYR A 23 -15.26 -9.31 20.43
N PHE A 24 -16.06 -10.36 20.50
CA PHE A 24 -16.68 -10.82 21.75
C PHE A 24 -15.62 -11.01 22.84
N ASN A 25 -15.84 -10.40 24.00
CA ASN A 25 -14.93 -10.35 25.15
C ASN A 25 -13.55 -9.68 24.88
N CYS A 26 -13.43 -8.87 23.82
CA CYS A 26 -12.19 -8.14 23.50
C CYS A 26 -12.35 -6.62 23.62
N GLU A 27 -13.46 -6.13 24.17
CA GLU A 27 -13.78 -4.69 24.31
C GLU A 27 -12.69 -3.94 25.11
N ILE A 28 -12.00 -4.64 25.99
CA ILE A 28 -10.87 -4.09 26.75
C ILE A 28 -9.73 -3.58 25.85
N LEU A 29 -9.55 -4.15 24.66
CA LEU A 29 -8.50 -3.75 23.73
C LEU A 29 -8.73 -2.35 23.16
N SER A 30 -9.97 -1.89 23.16
CA SER A 30 -10.38 -0.65 22.50
C SER A 30 -10.89 0.43 23.48
N LYS A 31 -10.91 0.12 24.80
CA LYS A 31 -11.50 1.01 25.83
C LYS A 31 -10.85 2.40 25.94
N ASP A 32 -9.56 2.49 25.56
CA ASP A 32 -8.76 3.71 25.67
C ASP A 32 -8.67 4.49 24.35
N LEU A 33 -9.46 4.11 23.33
CA LEU A 33 -9.51 4.81 22.05
C LEU A 33 -10.36 6.09 22.15
N ASN A 34 -9.71 7.24 22.19
CA ASN A 34 -10.35 8.55 22.43
C ASN A 34 -11.42 8.96 21.39
N LEU A 35 -11.37 8.42 20.18
CA LEU A 35 -12.31 8.73 19.11
C LEU A 35 -13.54 7.81 19.09
N ILE A 36 -13.57 6.78 19.95
CA ILE A 36 -14.66 5.83 20.07
C ILE A 36 -15.55 6.25 21.24
N ASN A 37 -16.82 6.48 20.93
CA ASN A 37 -17.78 6.90 21.95
C ASN A 37 -18.50 5.72 22.62
N GLU A 38 -18.66 4.62 21.88
CA GLU A 38 -19.34 3.42 22.36
C GLU A 38 -18.66 2.18 21.78
N ILE A 39 -18.50 1.14 22.59
CA ILE A 39 -17.97 -0.17 22.15
C ILE A 39 -19.07 -1.21 22.37
N ARG A 40 -19.31 -2.02 21.35
CA ARG A 40 -20.27 -3.14 21.37
C ARG A 40 -19.60 -4.43 20.91
N PRO A 41 -20.09 -5.59 21.35
CA PRO A 41 -19.69 -6.85 20.74
C PRO A 41 -20.19 -6.92 19.28
N ALA A 42 -19.29 -7.31 18.37
CA ALA A 42 -19.64 -7.49 16.97
C ALA A 42 -20.46 -8.76 16.75
N ILE A 43 -21.47 -8.66 15.91
CA ILE A 43 -22.21 -9.82 15.42
C ILE A 43 -21.51 -10.31 14.15
N THR A 44 -21.15 -11.60 14.13
CA THR A 44 -20.59 -12.29 12.96
C THR A 44 -21.62 -13.15 12.30
N TRP A 45 -21.54 -13.31 10.98
CA TRP A 45 -22.44 -14.18 10.21
C TRP A 45 -21.68 -15.06 9.19
N ASP A 46 -20.40 -15.26 9.42
CA ASP A 46 -19.61 -16.19 8.63
C ASP A 46 -19.93 -17.67 9.04
N TYR A 47 -19.79 -18.56 8.07
CA TYR A 47 -20.06 -19.99 8.29
C TYR A 47 -19.07 -20.64 9.27
N PHE A 48 -17.83 -20.18 9.29
CA PHE A 48 -16.80 -20.71 10.18
C PHE A 48 -17.19 -20.52 11.66
N SER A 49 -17.70 -19.34 12.00
CA SER A 49 -18.06 -19.01 13.39
C SER A 49 -19.45 -19.53 13.80
N ASN A 50 -20.38 -19.67 12.85
CA ASN A 50 -21.80 -19.82 13.15
C ASN A 50 -22.44 -21.10 12.54
N GLY A 51 -21.78 -21.78 11.61
CA GLY A 51 -22.35 -22.95 10.94
C GLY A 51 -23.73 -22.66 10.36
N ASP A 52 -24.71 -23.53 10.65
CA ASP A 52 -26.07 -23.42 10.15
C ASP A 52 -26.83 -22.19 10.69
N GLN A 53 -26.31 -21.54 11.74
CA GLN A 53 -26.92 -20.32 12.32
C GLN A 53 -26.47 -19.03 11.63
N ALA A 54 -25.61 -19.09 10.61
CA ALA A 54 -25.07 -17.91 9.92
C ALA A 54 -26.18 -16.97 9.42
N SER A 55 -27.27 -17.49 8.86
CA SER A 55 -28.41 -16.68 8.40
C SER A 55 -29.14 -15.97 9.54
N ASP A 56 -29.31 -16.63 10.68
CA ASP A 56 -29.95 -16.03 11.86
C ASP A 56 -29.09 -14.91 12.44
N GLN A 57 -27.76 -15.09 12.46
CA GLN A 57 -26.82 -14.05 12.90
C GLN A 57 -26.82 -12.87 11.93
N LEU A 58 -26.87 -13.10 10.62
CA LEU A 58 -27.04 -12.03 9.63
C LEU A 58 -28.32 -11.22 9.89
N ASN A 59 -29.45 -11.90 10.16
CA ASN A 59 -30.70 -11.21 10.46
C ASN A 59 -30.63 -10.37 11.75
N LYS A 60 -29.94 -10.85 12.79
CA LYS A 60 -29.68 -10.07 14.01
C LYS A 60 -28.85 -8.83 13.71
N TRP A 61 -27.76 -8.96 12.95
CA TRP A 61 -26.93 -7.85 12.53
C TRP A 61 -27.73 -6.83 11.72
N ILE A 62 -28.55 -7.26 10.76
CA ILE A 62 -29.46 -6.38 10.00
C ILE A 62 -30.40 -5.61 10.93
N GLY A 63 -30.95 -6.29 11.95
CA GLY A 63 -31.80 -5.66 12.96
C GLY A 63 -31.07 -4.52 13.69
N GLU A 64 -29.84 -4.77 14.14
CA GLU A 64 -29.02 -3.77 14.81
C GLU A 64 -28.70 -2.58 13.90
N ILE A 65 -28.26 -2.81 12.66
CA ILE A 65 -27.97 -1.74 11.69
C ILE A 65 -29.24 -0.94 11.36
N LYS A 66 -30.41 -1.56 11.26
CA LYS A 66 -31.69 -0.86 11.07
C LYS A 66 -32.03 0.07 12.23
N ASP A 67 -31.82 -0.36 13.46
CA ASP A 67 -32.11 0.44 14.64
C ASP A 67 -31.13 1.62 14.76
N LEU A 68 -29.85 1.42 14.48
CA LEU A 68 -28.87 2.49 14.39
C LEU A 68 -29.20 3.48 13.27
N SER A 69 -29.58 2.97 12.10
CA SER A 69 -29.96 3.81 10.96
C SER A 69 -31.19 4.67 11.26
N LYS A 70 -32.22 4.10 11.90
CA LYS A 70 -33.39 4.85 12.33
C LYS A 70 -33.03 5.96 13.33
N LYS A 71 -32.09 5.71 14.20
CA LYS A 71 -31.69 6.64 15.27
C LYS A 71 -30.84 7.79 14.77
N TYR A 72 -29.90 7.51 13.86
CA TYR A 72 -28.83 8.45 13.50
C TYR A 72 -28.84 8.92 12.04
N PHE A 73 -29.59 8.28 11.14
CA PHE A 73 -29.59 8.65 9.73
C PHE A 73 -30.85 9.43 9.34
N LYS A 74 -30.61 10.44 8.50
CA LYS A 74 -31.70 11.21 7.85
C LYS A 74 -32.15 10.59 6.51
N SER A 75 -31.37 9.61 6.00
CA SER A 75 -31.64 8.91 4.75
C SER A 75 -31.64 7.39 4.96
N LYS A 76 -32.10 6.66 3.95
CA LYS A 76 -32.03 5.18 3.96
C LYS A 76 -30.75 4.66 3.31
N LYS A 77 -29.71 5.49 3.20
CA LYS A 77 -28.43 5.11 2.59
C LYS A 77 -27.37 4.88 3.66
N ILE A 78 -26.56 3.84 3.47
CA ILE A 78 -25.37 3.56 4.25
C ILE A 78 -24.20 3.35 3.30
N ALA A 79 -23.07 4.02 3.57
CA ALA A 79 -21.85 3.80 2.84
C ALA A 79 -21.01 2.73 3.56
N ILE A 80 -20.55 1.71 2.83
CA ILE A 80 -19.76 0.60 3.39
C ILE A 80 -18.53 0.38 2.50
N ASP A 81 -17.37 0.22 3.10
CA ASP A 81 -16.11 0.00 2.37
C ASP A 81 -15.90 -1.46 1.97
N VAL A 82 -16.11 -2.39 2.91
CA VAL A 82 -15.94 -3.83 2.67
C VAL A 82 -17.08 -4.60 3.31
N ILE A 83 -17.82 -5.38 2.51
CA ILE A 83 -18.90 -6.24 2.99
C ILE A 83 -19.13 -7.38 1.98
N ASN A 84 -19.64 -8.52 2.45
CA ASN A 84 -19.97 -9.64 1.57
C ASN A 84 -21.36 -9.50 0.89
N GLY A 85 -21.53 -10.20 -0.24
CA GLY A 85 -22.78 -10.14 -1.03
C GLY A 85 -24.07 -10.44 -0.25
N PRO A 86 -24.15 -11.51 0.57
CA PRO A 86 -25.33 -11.82 1.37
C PRO A 86 -25.78 -10.66 2.27
N ALA A 87 -24.83 -9.94 2.90
CA ALA A 87 -25.15 -8.81 3.76
C ALA A 87 -25.64 -7.60 2.96
N VAL A 88 -25.08 -7.32 1.78
CA VAL A 88 -25.59 -6.26 0.88
C VAL A 88 -27.04 -6.55 0.47
N THR A 89 -27.31 -7.80 0.05
CA THR A 89 -28.67 -8.20 -0.32
C THR A 89 -29.65 -8.03 0.85
N ALA A 90 -29.30 -8.53 2.03
CA ALA A 90 -30.16 -8.45 3.21
C ALA A 90 -30.39 -7.01 3.68
N LEU A 91 -29.41 -6.09 3.59
CA LEU A 91 -29.60 -4.66 3.85
C LEU A 91 -30.58 -4.04 2.85
N ASN A 92 -30.40 -4.27 1.56
CA ASN A 92 -31.29 -3.75 0.51
C ASN A 92 -32.72 -4.28 0.67
N ASP A 93 -32.91 -5.56 0.93
CA ASP A 93 -34.22 -6.18 1.19
C ASP A 93 -34.87 -5.58 2.46
N SER A 94 -34.06 -5.14 3.41
CA SER A 94 -34.54 -4.47 4.62
C SER A 94 -34.91 -2.99 4.41
N GLY A 95 -34.72 -2.45 3.20
CA GLY A 95 -35.01 -1.08 2.81
C GLY A 95 -33.87 -0.09 3.09
N ILE A 96 -32.65 -0.57 3.30
CA ILE A 96 -31.43 0.26 3.43
C ILE A 96 -30.63 0.13 2.13
N GLU A 97 -30.43 1.23 1.42
CA GLU A 97 -29.61 1.30 0.22
C GLU A 97 -28.12 1.29 0.61
N VAL A 98 -27.37 0.30 0.13
CA VAL A 98 -25.92 0.23 0.32
C VAL A 98 -25.20 0.95 -0.82
N VAL A 99 -24.30 1.87 -0.48
CA VAL A 99 -23.42 2.57 -1.42
C VAL A 99 -21.95 2.33 -1.06
N ASP A 100 -21.05 2.44 -2.03
CA ASP A 100 -19.62 2.29 -1.81
C ASP A 100 -19.04 3.46 -1.01
N ALA A 101 -18.35 3.16 0.08
CA ALA A 101 -17.65 4.15 0.90
C ALA A 101 -16.21 4.44 0.42
N LYS A 102 -15.66 3.65 -0.47
CA LYS A 102 -14.23 3.77 -0.86
C LYS A 102 -13.87 5.16 -1.34
N LEU A 103 -14.68 5.76 -2.23
CA LEU A 103 -14.41 7.12 -2.71
C LEU A 103 -14.27 8.13 -1.56
N ILE A 104 -15.17 8.07 -0.58
CA ILE A 104 -15.18 9.00 0.56
C ILE A 104 -13.94 8.78 1.43
N LEU A 105 -13.59 7.52 1.69
CA LEU A 105 -12.44 7.15 2.50
C LEU A 105 -11.11 7.52 1.82
N GLU A 106 -11.00 7.28 0.51
CA GLU A 106 -9.81 7.70 -0.26
C GLU A 106 -9.65 9.23 -0.22
N GLN A 107 -10.73 9.99 -0.43
CA GLN A 107 -10.69 11.45 -0.34
C GLN A 107 -10.33 11.95 1.07
N ALA A 108 -10.77 11.26 2.12
CA ALA A 108 -10.45 11.63 3.49
C ALA A 108 -8.97 11.39 3.84
N ARG A 109 -8.30 10.42 3.21
CA ARG A 109 -6.93 10.01 3.49
C ARG A 109 -5.88 10.70 2.63
N VAL A 110 -6.27 11.23 1.47
CA VAL A 110 -5.33 11.70 0.45
C VAL A 110 -4.42 12.84 0.94
N ILE A 111 -4.94 13.75 1.79
CA ILE A 111 -4.19 14.85 2.39
C ILE A 111 -3.82 14.50 3.82
N LYS A 112 -2.53 14.37 4.08
CA LYS A 112 -2.02 13.92 5.38
C LYS A 112 -1.95 15.07 6.40
N SER A 113 -2.38 14.78 7.61
CA SER A 113 -2.14 15.66 8.76
C SER A 113 -0.67 15.64 9.19
N PRO A 114 -0.22 16.62 9.99
CA PRO A 114 1.14 16.60 10.54
C PRO A 114 1.43 15.35 11.38
N GLU A 115 0.44 14.82 12.11
CA GLU A 115 0.55 13.64 12.95
C GLU A 115 0.70 12.38 12.11
N GLU A 116 -0.06 12.25 11.01
CA GLU A 116 0.08 11.16 10.06
C GLU A 116 1.47 11.15 9.43
N LEU A 117 1.99 12.30 9.06
CA LEU A 117 3.35 12.42 8.51
C LEU A 117 4.44 11.98 9.50
N ILE A 118 4.23 12.17 10.81
CA ILE A 118 5.15 11.66 11.84
C ILE A 118 5.10 10.14 11.89
N CYS A 119 3.91 9.54 11.87
CA CYS A 119 3.74 8.09 11.85
C CYS A 119 4.35 7.46 10.58
N MET A 120 4.12 8.07 9.42
CA MET A 120 4.71 7.61 8.16
C MET A 120 6.24 7.68 8.15
N LYS A 121 6.83 8.74 8.73
CA LYS A 121 8.29 8.82 8.89
C LYS A 121 8.83 7.71 9.78
N ALA A 122 8.14 7.39 10.88
CA ALA A 122 8.54 6.28 11.75
C ALA A 122 8.48 4.93 11.01
N ALA A 123 7.45 4.70 10.19
CA ALA A 123 7.37 3.50 9.36
C ALA A 123 8.52 3.43 8.34
N LEU A 124 8.80 4.54 7.64
CA LEU A 124 9.92 4.62 6.70
C LEU A 124 11.28 4.38 7.37
N GLU A 125 11.54 4.94 8.54
CA GLU A 125 12.79 4.69 9.27
C GLU A 125 12.99 3.20 9.55
N VAL A 126 11.93 2.48 9.92
CA VAL A 126 12.01 1.02 10.14
C VAL A 126 12.26 0.26 8.83
N ALA A 127 11.57 0.64 7.74
CA ALA A 127 11.82 0.05 6.43
C ALA A 127 13.28 0.26 5.99
N GLU A 128 13.80 1.47 6.14
CA GLU A 128 15.18 1.81 5.78
C GLU A 128 16.22 1.06 6.63
N ILE A 129 15.97 0.85 7.92
CA ILE A 129 16.79 -0.03 8.76
C ILE A 129 16.78 -1.46 8.22
N GLY A 130 15.61 -1.97 7.85
CA GLY A 130 15.46 -3.30 7.26
C GLY A 130 16.22 -3.43 5.94
N VAL A 131 16.04 -2.47 5.04
CA VAL A 131 16.71 -2.40 3.74
C VAL A 131 18.25 -2.29 3.91
N ALA A 132 18.73 -1.49 4.86
CA ALA A 132 20.14 -1.40 5.18
C ALA A 132 20.70 -2.74 5.65
N LYS A 133 20.00 -3.45 6.54
CA LYS A 133 20.40 -4.79 7.00
C LYS A 133 20.36 -5.82 5.86
N MET A 134 19.36 -5.77 4.98
CA MET A 134 19.31 -6.62 3.79
C MET A 134 20.54 -6.38 2.90
N ARG A 135 20.87 -5.11 2.65
CA ARG A 135 22.04 -4.71 1.85
C ARG A 135 23.36 -5.18 2.46
N GLU A 136 23.52 -5.07 3.77
CA GLU A 136 24.71 -5.49 4.51
C GLU A 136 24.90 -7.01 4.51
N GLN A 137 23.80 -7.77 4.63
CA GLN A 137 23.83 -9.23 4.74
C GLN A 137 23.75 -9.96 3.40
N LEU A 138 23.47 -9.22 2.31
CA LEU A 138 23.35 -9.80 0.97
C LEU A 138 24.64 -10.48 0.53
N GLN A 139 24.57 -11.79 0.32
CA GLN A 139 25.71 -12.58 -0.17
C GLN A 139 25.25 -13.75 -1.04
N ALA A 140 26.14 -14.22 -1.88
CA ALA A 140 25.93 -15.44 -2.66
C ALA A 140 25.73 -16.66 -1.75
N GLY A 141 24.84 -17.55 -2.15
CA GLY A 141 24.50 -18.74 -1.37
C GLY A 141 23.27 -18.57 -0.46
N MET A 142 22.84 -17.34 -0.17
CA MET A 142 21.55 -17.10 0.47
C MET A 142 20.40 -17.38 -0.51
N THR A 143 19.26 -17.81 0.02
CA THR A 143 18.00 -17.84 -0.72
C THR A 143 17.34 -16.46 -0.73
N GLU A 144 16.41 -16.25 -1.67
CA GLU A 144 15.58 -15.04 -1.71
C GLU A 144 14.74 -14.92 -0.42
N ASP A 145 14.19 -16.03 0.08
CA ASP A 145 13.41 -16.06 1.32
C ASP A 145 14.25 -15.70 2.56
N GLU A 146 15.51 -16.15 2.63
CA GLU A 146 16.43 -15.76 3.72
C GLU A 146 16.69 -14.26 3.71
N LEU A 147 16.93 -13.66 2.55
CA LEU A 147 17.13 -12.22 2.45
C LEU A 147 15.86 -11.44 2.82
N TRP A 148 14.70 -11.86 2.31
CA TRP A 148 13.40 -11.23 2.60
C TRP A 148 13.04 -11.30 4.08
N SER A 149 13.38 -12.39 4.75
CA SER A 149 13.11 -12.57 6.19
C SER A 149 13.75 -11.50 7.08
N ILE A 150 14.82 -10.84 6.62
CA ILE A 150 15.51 -9.77 7.35
C ILE A 150 14.61 -8.55 7.49
N LEU A 151 13.85 -8.19 6.44
CA LEU A 151 12.90 -7.09 6.50
C LEU A 151 11.76 -7.38 7.48
N HIS A 152 11.16 -8.57 7.41
CA HIS A 152 10.11 -9.01 8.35
C HIS A 152 10.56 -8.97 9.80
N LYS A 153 11.74 -9.56 10.07
CA LYS A 153 12.32 -9.54 11.39
C LYS A 153 12.52 -8.11 11.90
N THR A 154 13.08 -7.24 11.07
CA THR A 154 13.34 -5.85 11.44
C THR A 154 12.04 -5.10 11.72
N ASN A 155 11.01 -5.28 10.88
CA ASN A 155 9.72 -4.66 11.08
C ASN A 155 9.12 -5.03 12.44
N ILE A 156 9.07 -6.30 12.78
CA ILE A 156 8.53 -6.79 14.05
C ILE A 156 9.38 -6.32 15.25
N GLU A 157 10.72 -6.36 15.14
CA GLU A 157 11.63 -5.89 16.20
C GLU A 157 11.42 -4.41 16.57
N HIS A 158 10.94 -3.59 15.61
CA HIS A 158 10.75 -2.14 15.78
C HIS A 158 9.27 -1.73 15.92
N GLY A 159 8.39 -2.70 16.21
CA GLY A 159 6.97 -2.43 16.50
C GLY A 159 6.09 -2.23 15.27
N GLY A 160 6.55 -2.65 14.11
CA GLY A 160 5.72 -2.71 12.92
C GLY A 160 4.78 -3.92 12.93
N GLU A 161 3.86 -3.97 11.98
CA GLU A 161 2.80 -4.97 11.97
C GLU A 161 3.09 -6.11 11.01
N TRP A 162 3.08 -5.88 9.70
CA TRP A 162 3.25 -6.93 8.68
C TRP A 162 3.73 -6.35 7.34
N ILE A 163 3.94 -7.19 6.35
CA ILE A 163 4.31 -6.80 4.99
C ILE A 163 3.29 -7.40 4.03
N GLU A 164 2.73 -6.59 3.13
CA GLU A 164 1.58 -6.99 2.31
C GLU A 164 1.90 -8.13 1.35
N CYS A 165 3.11 -8.17 0.84
CA CYS A 165 3.55 -9.17 -0.12
C CYS A 165 5.01 -9.57 0.14
N ARG A 166 5.55 -10.47 -0.68
CA ARG A 166 6.95 -10.89 -0.62
C ARG A 166 7.68 -10.56 -1.91
N ILE A 167 7.45 -9.36 -2.46
CA ILE A 167 8.05 -8.97 -3.74
C ILE A 167 9.55 -8.81 -3.58
N LEU A 168 10.25 -9.87 -3.86
CA LEU A 168 11.70 -9.94 -4.00
C LEU A 168 12.06 -11.04 -4.99
N SER A 169 12.93 -10.72 -5.92
CA SER A 169 13.43 -11.71 -6.87
C SER A 169 14.87 -11.45 -7.24
N SER A 170 15.54 -12.45 -7.80
CA SER A 170 16.95 -12.36 -8.18
C SER A 170 17.25 -12.94 -9.57
N GLY A 171 18.28 -12.39 -10.23
CA GLY A 171 18.71 -12.83 -11.54
C GLY A 171 17.60 -12.73 -12.58
N GLU A 172 17.39 -13.79 -13.36
CA GLU A 172 16.35 -13.82 -14.42
C GLU A 172 14.92 -13.66 -13.91
N ARG A 173 14.68 -13.89 -12.61
CA ARG A 173 13.37 -13.68 -12.01
C ARG A 173 13.03 -12.21 -11.77
N THR A 174 13.99 -11.29 -11.92
CA THR A 174 13.74 -9.85 -11.86
C THR A 174 13.10 -9.31 -13.14
N ASN A 175 13.01 -10.10 -14.21
CA ASN A 175 12.40 -9.68 -15.47
C ASN A 175 11.55 -10.81 -16.11
N PRO A 176 10.21 -10.64 -16.24
CA PRO A 176 9.42 -9.48 -15.82
C PRO A 176 9.27 -9.38 -14.29
N TRP A 177 8.91 -8.20 -13.81
CA TRP A 177 8.68 -7.88 -12.40
C TRP A 177 7.47 -8.60 -11.78
N MET A 178 7.23 -8.42 -10.49
CA MET A 178 6.11 -8.95 -9.69
C MET A 178 6.29 -10.41 -9.24
N GLN A 179 7.50 -10.88 -9.06
CA GLN A 179 7.75 -12.21 -8.51
C GLN A 179 8.04 -12.14 -7.01
N GLU A 180 7.37 -12.99 -6.26
CA GLU A 180 7.64 -13.15 -4.83
C GLU A 180 8.92 -13.94 -4.56
N SER A 181 9.48 -13.75 -3.35
CA SER A 181 10.65 -14.47 -2.89
C SER A 181 10.42 -15.98 -2.87
N SER A 182 11.48 -16.72 -3.07
CA SER A 182 11.47 -18.17 -3.18
C SER A 182 12.72 -18.80 -2.55
N ASN A 183 12.78 -20.12 -2.59
CA ASN A 183 13.97 -20.88 -2.20
C ASN A 183 15.12 -20.83 -3.24
N LYS A 184 15.03 -19.97 -4.27
CA LYS A 184 16.12 -19.76 -5.23
C LYS A 184 17.35 -19.26 -4.49
N VAL A 185 18.48 -19.94 -4.69
CA VAL A 185 19.79 -19.55 -4.17
C VAL A 185 20.40 -18.48 -5.08
N MET A 186 20.67 -17.31 -4.53
CA MET A 186 21.25 -16.17 -5.23
C MET A 186 22.71 -16.39 -5.59
N GLN A 187 23.12 -15.98 -6.79
CA GLN A 187 24.47 -16.16 -7.31
C GLN A 187 25.18 -14.81 -7.44
N THR A 188 26.52 -14.83 -7.29
CA THR A 188 27.34 -13.64 -7.52
C THR A 188 27.09 -13.05 -8.91
N GLY A 189 26.86 -11.74 -8.96
CA GLY A 189 26.63 -10.99 -10.20
C GLY A 189 25.16 -10.89 -10.61
N GLU A 190 24.24 -11.56 -9.93
CA GLU A 190 22.80 -11.40 -10.16
C GLU A 190 22.28 -10.10 -9.54
N ILE A 191 21.35 -9.43 -10.25
CA ILE A 191 20.51 -8.39 -9.63
C ILE A 191 19.60 -9.05 -8.59
N VAL A 192 19.41 -8.39 -7.46
CA VAL A 192 18.34 -8.63 -6.50
C VAL A 192 17.52 -7.35 -6.42
N ALA A 193 16.24 -7.44 -6.73
CA ALA A 193 15.32 -6.33 -6.64
C ALA A 193 14.14 -6.69 -5.71
N PHE A 194 13.65 -5.72 -4.94
CA PHE A 194 12.54 -5.92 -4.01
C PHE A 194 11.74 -4.64 -3.82
N ASP A 195 10.52 -4.83 -3.34
CA ASP A 195 9.55 -3.80 -2.98
C ASP A 195 9.10 -4.00 -1.54
N THR A 196 8.99 -2.94 -0.75
CA THR A 196 8.80 -3.15 0.68
C THR A 196 7.35 -3.34 1.10
N ASP A 197 6.39 -2.63 0.56
CA ASP A 197 4.96 -2.70 0.92
C ASP A 197 4.74 -2.96 2.43
N MET A 198 5.51 -2.27 3.27
CA MET A 198 5.66 -2.61 4.68
C MET A 198 4.70 -1.80 5.55
N VAL A 199 3.79 -2.46 6.26
CA VAL A 199 3.00 -1.84 7.32
C VAL A 199 3.85 -1.75 8.58
N GLY A 200 4.39 -0.58 8.81
CA GLY A 200 5.32 -0.28 9.89
C GLY A 200 4.62 0.10 11.20
N PRO A 201 5.36 0.72 12.14
CA PRO A 201 4.80 1.25 13.37
C PRO A 201 3.61 2.18 13.11
N TYR A 202 2.64 2.13 14.01
CA TYR A 202 1.39 2.91 13.94
C TYR A 202 0.46 2.55 12.78
N GLY A 203 0.70 1.45 12.05
CA GLY A 203 -0.14 0.98 10.96
C GLY A 203 -0.02 1.78 9.66
N TYR A 204 1.01 2.63 9.49
CA TYR A 204 1.29 3.33 8.25
C TYR A 204 2.26 2.55 7.37
N CYS A 205 2.04 2.66 6.06
CA CYS A 205 2.88 2.01 5.07
C CYS A 205 4.16 2.79 4.77
N ALA A 206 5.22 2.03 4.54
CA ALA A 206 6.48 2.49 3.99
C ALA A 206 6.77 1.68 2.74
N ASP A 207 6.87 2.37 1.61
CA ASP A 207 7.03 1.75 0.32
C ASP A 207 8.21 2.34 -0.44
N ILE A 208 9.23 1.51 -0.56
CA ILE A 208 10.47 1.83 -1.27
C ILE A 208 11.02 0.57 -1.95
N SER A 209 11.37 0.69 -3.20
CA SER A 209 12.05 -0.39 -3.89
C SER A 209 13.53 -0.13 -4.06
N ARG A 210 14.32 -1.17 -3.94
CA ARG A 210 15.76 -1.14 -4.17
C ARG A 210 16.21 -2.32 -5.02
N ALA A 211 17.27 -2.09 -5.78
CA ALA A 211 17.94 -3.13 -6.53
C ALA A 211 19.44 -3.11 -6.20
N TYR A 212 19.98 -4.28 -5.93
CA TYR A 212 21.38 -4.51 -5.61
C TYR A 212 21.98 -5.57 -6.54
N VAL A 213 23.29 -5.73 -6.55
CA VAL A 213 23.95 -6.86 -7.20
C VAL A 213 24.64 -7.71 -6.15
N VAL A 214 24.42 -9.01 -6.18
CA VAL A 214 25.10 -9.96 -5.31
C VAL A 214 26.61 -9.90 -5.57
N GLY A 215 27.40 -9.54 -4.54
CA GLY A 215 28.83 -9.27 -4.68
C GLY A 215 29.16 -7.81 -5.07
N HIS A 216 28.17 -6.93 -5.11
CA HIS A 216 28.30 -5.45 -5.18
C HIS A 216 28.96 -4.90 -6.45
N LYS A 217 29.00 -5.66 -7.55
CA LYS A 217 29.64 -5.24 -8.79
C LYS A 217 28.69 -5.36 -9.97
N PHE A 218 28.17 -4.21 -10.40
CA PHE A 218 27.33 -4.09 -11.60
C PHE A 218 28.14 -4.31 -12.88
N ASN A 219 27.60 -5.10 -13.80
CA ASN A 219 28.07 -5.13 -15.19
C ASN A 219 27.49 -3.94 -15.99
N ASP A 220 27.94 -3.74 -17.24
CA ASP A 220 27.54 -2.56 -18.02
C ASP A 220 26.06 -2.55 -18.37
N GLU A 221 25.43 -3.71 -18.60
CA GLU A 221 23.98 -3.81 -18.87
C GLU A 221 23.19 -3.45 -17.60
N GLN A 222 23.55 -4.01 -16.45
CA GLN A 222 22.92 -3.72 -15.17
C GLN A 222 23.06 -2.23 -14.79
N LYS A 223 24.22 -1.61 -15.05
CA LYS A 223 24.42 -0.16 -14.88
C LYS A 223 23.50 0.64 -15.76
N LYS A 224 23.33 0.24 -17.03
CA LYS A 224 22.40 0.91 -17.94
C LYS A 224 20.97 0.85 -17.43
N LEU A 225 20.48 -0.33 -17.02
CA LEU A 225 19.13 -0.49 -16.46
C LEU A 225 18.93 0.40 -15.22
N TYR A 226 19.90 0.36 -14.32
CA TYR A 226 19.86 1.14 -13.07
C TYR A 226 19.89 2.65 -13.32
N SER A 227 20.76 3.11 -14.24
CA SER A 227 20.81 4.54 -14.62
C SER A 227 19.48 5.02 -15.21
N MET A 228 18.85 4.22 -16.06
CA MET A 228 17.54 4.57 -16.64
C MET A 228 16.44 4.65 -15.58
N ALA A 229 16.45 3.72 -14.61
CA ALA A 229 15.50 3.75 -13.50
C ALA A 229 15.69 4.99 -12.63
N MET A 230 16.92 5.36 -12.30
CA MET A 230 17.25 6.59 -11.59
C MET A 230 16.80 7.83 -12.37
N GLU A 231 17.05 7.87 -13.69
CA GLU A 231 16.68 8.98 -14.56
C GLU A 231 15.16 9.17 -14.59
N GLN A 232 14.38 8.09 -14.66
CA GLN A 232 12.93 8.16 -14.61
C GLN A 232 12.43 8.77 -13.30
N ILE A 233 12.91 8.29 -12.15
CA ILE A 233 12.53 8.83 -10.84
C ILE A 233 12.94 10.29 -10.71
N ASP A 234 14.17 10.62 -11.07
CA ASP A 234 14.72 11.98 -10.97
C ASP A 234 13.95 12.96 -11.87
N HIS A 235 13.69 12.59 -13.13
CA HIS A 235 12.89 13.42 -14.04
C HIS A 235 11.47 13.64 -13.48
N ASN A 236 10.79 12.58 -13.11
CA ASN A 236 9.40 12.64 -12.63
C ASN A 236 9.30 13.42 -11.32
N SER A 237 10.26 13.28 -10.41
CA SER A 237 10.27 14.04 -9.16
C SER A 237 10.45 15.54 -9.35
N ARG A 238 11.24 15.97 -10.32
CA ARG A 238 11.49 17.39 -10.61
C ARG A 238 10.32 18.13 -11.23
N ILE A 239 9.48 17.42 -11.99
CA ILE A 239 8.37 18.06 -12.71
C ILE A 239 7.11 18.20 -11.83
N ILE A 240 6.93 17.34 -10.84
CA ILE A 240 5.72 17.35 -9.98
C ILE A 240 5.75 18.58 -9.06
N LYS A 241 4.65 19.34 -9.09
CA LYS A 241 4.43 20.50 -8.22
C LYS A 241 2.98 20.52 -7.73
N PRO A 242 2.70 21.09 -6.56
CA PRO A 242 1.32 21.27 -6.11
C PRO A 242 0.52 22.07 -7.14
N GLY A 243 -0.69 21.58 -7.43
CA GLY A 243 -1.58 22.13 -8.46
C GLY A 243 -1.40 21.54 -9.87
N MET A 244 -0.33 20.80 -10.12
CA MET A 244 -0.14 20.11 -11.40
C MET A 244 -1.19 19.01 -11.57
N SER A 245 -1.93 19.01 -12.69
CA SER A 245 -2.88 17.93 -12.96
C SER A 245 -2.19 16.61 -13.30
N PHE A 246 -2.81 15.48 -12.97
CA PHE A 246 -2.28 14.16 -13.33
C PHE A 246 -2.14 13.99 -14.85
N LYS A 247 -3.07 14.53 -15.62
CA LYS A 247 -2.97 14.56 -17.10
C LYS A 247 -1.76 15.33 -17.63
N GLU A 248 -1.43 16.44 -16.97
CA GLU A 248 -0.24 17.22 -17.32
C GLU A 248 1.03 16.44 -16.96
N PHE A 249 1.06 15.80 -15.79
CA PHE A 249 2.18 14.94 -15.40
C PHE A 249 2.40 13.82 -16.41
N VAL A 250 1.35 13.06 -16.77
CA VAL A 250 1.44 11.95 -17.75
C VAL A 250 2.03 12.41 -19.10
N LYS A 251 1.68 13.62 -19.56
CA LYS A 251 2.22 14.19 -20.80
C LYS A 251 3.67 14.62 -20.71
N LYS A 252 4.15 14.91 -19.52
CA LYS A 252 5.52 15.43 -19.24
C LYS A 252 6.42 14.40 -18.59
N SER A 253 5.88 13.25 -18.16
CA SER A 253 6.63 12.19 -17.50
C SER A 253 7.73 11.66 -18.41
N TRP A 254 8.75 11.07 -17.79
CA TRP A 254 9.85 10.44 -18.51
C TRP A 254 9.34 9.39 -19.46
N GLU A 255 9.76 9.46 -20.72
CA GLU A 255 9.34 8.56 -21.78
C GLU A 255 10.13 7.25 -21.72
N LEU A 256 9.43 6.16 -21.39
CA LEU A 256 10.04 4.83 -21.34
C LEU A 256 10.34 4.36 -22.77
N PRO A 257 11.60 3.98 -23.09
CA PRO A 257 11.95 3.51 -24.43
C PRO A 257 11.17 2.26 -24.84
N GLU A 258 10.88 2.12 -26.14
CA GLU A 258 10.01 1.08 -26.72
C GLU A 258 10.44 -0.34 -26.32
N ASP A 259 11.74 -0.63 -26.31
CA ASP A 259 12.31 -1.93 -25.94
C ASP A 259 11.93 -2.41 -24.52
N TYR A 260 11.58 -1.48 -23.63
CA TYR A 260 11.22 -1.73 -22.23
C TYR A 260 9.73 -1.59 -21.96
N TYR A 261 9.00 -0.98 -22.89
CA TYR A 261 7.59 -0.61 -22.67
C TYR A 261 6.68 -1.82 -22.43
N GLY A 262 6.99 -2.97 -23.03
CA GLY A 262 6.21 -4.20 -22.87
C GLY A 262 6.25 -4.79 -21.46
N ASN A 263 7.32 -4.54 -20.70
CA ASN A 263 7.50 -5.01 -19.32
C ASN A 263 7.33 -3.89 -18.28
N ARG A 264 6.82 -2.69 -18.65
CA ARG A 264 6.67 -1.56 -17.73
C ARG A 264 5.86 -1.91 -16.48
N TYR A 265 6.12 -1.20 -15.42
CA TYR A 265 5.35 -1.33 -14.19
C TYR A 265 3.90 -0.86 -14.38
N SER A 266 3.01 -1.24 -13.47
CA SER A 266 1.57 -0.95 -13.56
C SER A 266 1.23 0.53 -13.47
N CYS A 267 2.07 1.32 -12.82
CA CYS A 267 1.90 2.76 -12.64
C CYS A 267 3.25 3.48 -12.54
N MET A 268 3.23 4.80 -12.69
CA MET A 268 4.38 5.68 -12.49
C MET A 268 4.37 6.36 -11.13
N VAL A 269 3.19 6.46 -10.53
CA VAL A 269 2.96 7.12 -9.22
C VAL A 269 1.77 6.47 -8.57
N HIS A 270 1.84 6.24 -7.26
CA HIS A 270 0.64 6.01 -6.47
C HIS A 270 0.69 6.79 -5.14
N GLY A 271 -0.48 6.97 -4.54
CA GLY A 271 -0.59 7.51 -3.18
C GLY A 271 -0.24 6.45 -2.15
N ILE A 272 0.22 6.87 -0.99
CA ILE A 272 0.55 5.98 0.11
C ILE A 272 0.15 6.58 1.45
N GLY A 273 -0.26 5.72 2.37
CA GLY A 273 -0.66 6.12 3.72
C GLY A 273 -0.89 4.92 4.62
N LEU A 274 -2.14 4.54 4.87
CA LEU A 274 -2.49 3.30 5.61
C LEU A 274 -2.35 2.03 4.73
N CYS A 275 -2.28 2.21 3.44
CA CYS A 275 -2.06 1.21 2.40
C CYS A 275 -1.65 1.98 1.13
N ASP A 276 -1.59 1.30 -0.01
CA ASP A 276 -1.65 1.97 -1.30
C ASP A 276 -2.95 2.72 -1.42
N GLU A 277 -2.87 4.01 -1.75
CA GLU A 277 -3.99 4.94 -1.77
C GLU A 277 -4.10 5.63 -3.13
N TRP A 278 -5.25 6.28 -3.38
CA TRP A 278 -5.38 7.15 -4.53
C TRP A 278 -4.43 8.38 -4.41
N PRO A 279 -3.81 8.83 -5.55
CA PRO A 279 -4.01 8.39 -6.92
C PRO A 279 -3.14 7.20 -7.32
N GLN A 280 -3.57 6.43 -8.32
CA GLN A 280 -2.69 5.54 -9.06
C GLN A 280 -2.55 6.06 -10.50
N ILE A 281 -1.41 6.67 -10.84
CA ILE A 281 -1.19 7.31 -12.14
C ILE A 281 -0.44 6.35 -13.08
N LYS A 282 -1.16 5.87 -14.07
CA LYS A 282 -0.67 4.90 -15.04
C LYS A 282 0.02 5.55 -16.22
N TYR A 283 0.73 4.74 -17.01
CA TYR A 283 1.29 5.17 -18.29
C TYR A 283 0.18 5.61 -19.26
N PRO A 284 0.51 6.44 -20.29
CA PRO A 284 -0.51 7.01 -21.20
C PRO A 284 -1.40 5.95 -21.85
N THR A 285 -0.83 4.82 -22.27
CA THR A 285 -1.56 3.73 -22.92
C THR A 285 -2.44 2.90 -21.98
N ASP A 286 -2.26 3.03 -20.67
CA ASP A 286 -2.91 2.21 -19.66
C ASP A 286 -4.04 2.96 -18.93
N GLY A 287 -4.46 4.10 -19.46
CA GLY A 287 -5.51 4.93 -18.88
C GLY A 287 -4.99 5.99 -17.89
N GLY A 288 -3.76 6.47 -18.08
CA GLY A 288 -3.14 7.51 -17.25
C GLY A 288 -3.82 8.88 -17.27
N GLU A 289 -4.88 9.07 -18.07
CA GLU A 289 -5.60 10.33 -18.17
C GLU A 289 -6.69 10.56 -17.12
N GLN A 290 -6.53 10.01 -15.93
CA GLN A 290 -7.47 10.23 -14.83
C GLN A 290 -7.51 11.70 -14.36
N GLY A 291 -8.66 12.12 -13.82
CA GLY A 291 -8.81 13.47 -13.24
C GLY A 291 -8.13 13.58 -11.88
N GLY A 292 -7.82 14.81 -11.50
CA GLY A 292 -7.18 15.16 -10.23
C GLY A 292 -5.89 15.94 -10.42
N SER A 293 -5.31 16.37 -9.31
CA SER A 293 -4.05 17.12 -9.26
C SER A 293 -3.23 16.72 -8.04
N PHE A 294 -1.94 16.93 -8.10
CA PHE A 294 -1.07 16.82 -6.92
C PHE A 294 -1.38 17.98 -5.97
N GLU A 295 -1.75 17.67 -4.76
CA GLU A 295 -2.08 18.66 -3.74
C GLU A 295 -1.05 18.64 -2.61
N LYS A 296 -0.84 19.78 -1.98
CA LYS A 296 0.05 19.89 -0.82
C LYS A 296 -0.39 18.91 0.28
N ASN A 297 0.57 18.27 0.91
CA ASN A 297 0.42 17.24 1.93
C ASN A 297 -0.12 15.89 1.41
N MET A 298 -0.20 15.66 0.11
CA MET A 298 -0.26 14.31 -0.43
C MET A 298 1.07 13.61 -0.17
N THR A 299 1.03 12.33 0.15
CA THR A 299 2.18 11.43 0.14
C THR A 299 2.05 10.47 -1.02
N ILE A 300 3.10 10.35 -1.79
CA ILE A 300 3.12 9.55 -3.01
C ILE A 300 4.43 8.78 -3.13
N THR A 301 4.41 7.71 -3.89
CA THR A 301 5.61 7.04 -4.37
C THR A 301 5.84 7.37 -5.83
N LEU A 302 7.09 7.36 -6.25
CA LEU A 302 7.50 7.40 -7.64
C LEU A 302 8.13 6.07 -8.02
N GLU A 303 7.58 5.48 -9.05
CA GLU A 303 7.83 4.15 -9.51
C GLU A 303 8.71 4.11 -10.76
N SER A 304 9.67 3.20 -10.76
CA SER A 304 10.45 2.88 -11.97
C SER A 304 10.74 1.39 -12.02
N TYR A 305 10.39 0.77 -13.12
CA TYR A 305 10.86 -0.55 -13.48
C TYR A 305 11.43 -0.55 -14.89
N ILE A 306 12.68 -0.96 -15.02
CA ILE A 306 13.39 -1.06 -16.31
C ILE A 306 13.82 -2.51 -16.54
N GLY A 307 13.08 -3.20 -17.38
CA GLY A 307 13.36 -4.56 -17.84
C GLY A 307 13.04 -4.72 -19.31
N LYS A 308 14.04 -5.05 -20.13
CA LYS A 308 13.86 -5.22 -21.58
C LYS A 308 13.00 -6.44 -21.86
N VAL A 309 12.08 -6.34 -22.81
CA VAL A 309 11.32 -7.51 -23.30
C VAL A 309 12.28 -8.56 -23.84
N GLY A 310 12.23 -9.78 -23.26
CA GLY A 310 13.18 -10.86 -23.57
C GLY A 310 14.60 -10.64 -23.01
N GLY A 311 14.81 -9.58 -22.23
CA GLY A 311 16.06 -9.36 -21.49
C GLY A 311 16.20 -10.29 -20.29
N LYS A 312 17.42 -10.38 -19.76
CA LYS A 312 17.74 -11.32 -18.69
C LYS A 312 17.29 -10.83 -17.32
N GLU A 313 17.53 -9.56 -17.02
CA GLU A 313 17.29 -8.98 -15.70
C GLU A 313 16.58 -7.63 -15.82
N GLY A 314 16.00 -7.15 -14.73
CA GLY A 314 15.37 -5.85 -14.60
C GLY A 314 15.73 -5.16 -13.30
N VAL A 315 15.57 -3.85 -13.25
CA VAL A 315 15.79 -3.00 -12.07
C VAL A 315 14.49 -2.35 -11.68
N LYS A 316 14.07 -2.52 -10.43
CA LYS A 316 12.95 -1.82 -9.78
C LYS A 316 13.52 -0.84 -8.76
N LEU A 317 13.16 0.42 -8.90
CA LEU A 317 13.46 1.47 -7.93
C LEU A 317 12.19 2.24 -7.60
N GLU A 318 12.11 2.68 -6.36
CA GLU A 318 11.00 3.49 -5.87
C GLU A 318 11.46 4.39 -4.74
N GLN A 319 10.83 5.55 -4.65
CA GLN A 319 11.07 6.55 -3.62
C GLN A 319 9.76 7.15 -3.15
N GLN A 320 9.62 7.31 -1.84
CA GLN A 320 8.45 7.94 -1.21
C GLN A 320 8.68 9.44 -1.01
N TYR A 321 7.67 10.24 -1.36
CA TYR A 321 7.71 11.69 -1.33
C TYR A 321 6.48 12.31 -0.65
N LEU A 322 6.68 13.48 -0.07
CA LEU A 322 5.64 14.44 0.31
C LEU A 322 5.49 15.49 -0.77
N VAL A 323 4.29 15.79 -1.19
CA VAL A 323 4.00 16.99 -2.02
C VAL A 323 4.08 18.22 -1.12
N GLY A 324 5.21 18.89 -1.16
CA GLY A 324 5.52 20.07 -0.36
C GLY A 324 4.99 21.37 -0.96
N GLN A 325 5.45 22.51 -0.45
CA GLN A 325 5.02 23.84 -0.90
C GLN A 325 5.46 24.16 -2.34
N ASN A 326 6.65 23.73 -2.74
CA ASN A 326 7.28 24.15 -4.01
C ASN A 326 7.55 22.98 -4.97
N GLY A 327 7.25 21.76 -4.58
CA GLY A 327 7.53 20.52 -5.30
C GLY A 327 7.57 19.33 -4.35
N LEU A 328 8.16 18.24 -4.78
CA LEU A 328 8.31 17.05 -3.96
C LEU A 328 9.44 17.21 -2.93
N GLU A 329 9.17 16.75 -1.74
CA GLU A 329 10.12 16.59 -0.64
C GLU A 329 10.35 15.10 -0.42
N LEU A 330 11.60 14.65 -0.58
CA LEU A 330 11.96 13.24 -0.41
C LEU A 330 11.76 12.82 1.05
N MET A 331 11.00 11.76 1.28
CA MET A 331 10.77 11.19 2.60
C MET A 331 11.70 10.01 2.90
N SER A 332 12.01 9.20 1.88
CA SER A 332 12.90 8.03 2.01
C SER A 332 14.36 8.45 1.82
N HIS A 333 15.21 8.19 2.81
CA HIS A 333 16.60 8.66 2.84
C HIS A 333 17.63 7.55 2.61
N HIS A 334 17.23 6.27 2.63
CA HIS A 334 18.16 5.19 2.29
C HIS A 334 18.66 5.36 0.85
N PRO A 335 19.98 5.47 0.63
CA PRO A 335 20.53 5.86 -0.66
C PRO A 335 20.27 4.83 -1.74
N LEU A 336 20.14 5.30 -2.98
CA LEU A 336 20.29 4.46 -4.16
C LEU A 336 21.76 4.06 -4.34
N GLU A 337 22.03 2.94 -5.04
CA GLU A 337 23.40 2.49 -5.28
C GLU A 337 24.18 3.48 -6.15
N LYS A 338 25.46 3.61 -5.87
CA LYS A 338 26.42 4.31 -6.72
C LYS A 338 26.96 3.33 -7.75
N ILE A 339 26.59 3.48 -9.01
CA ILE A 339 26.91 2.58 -10.12
C ILE A 339 28.04 3.09 -11.02
#